data_f8178f2e54b96e04131d7bb5a2971cc9
#
_entry.id   f8178f2e54b96e04131d7bb5a2971cc9
#
_cell.length_a   1.000
_cell.length_b   1.000
_cell.length_c   1.000
_cell.angle_alpha   90.00
_cell.angle_beta   90.00
_cell.angle_gamma   90.00
#
_symmetry.space_group_name_H-M   'P 1'
#
loop_
_entity.id
_entity.type
_entity.pdbx_description
1 polymer ?
#
loop_
_entity_poly.entity_id
_entity_poly.type
_entity_poly.pdbx_seq_one_letter_code
_entity_poly.pdbx_strand_id
1 'polypeptide(L)'
;MAIGKIKVKTPIVEMDGDEMTRIMWALVKDKLLLPNLYMKLEYYDLHVKHRDDTDDRVTVEAAQAIMKYGVGVKCATITPNQDRVVEYTLKKMWKSPNGTIRAMLDGTVFRKPIFVKNIRPFVTTWKRPILIGRHAYGDVYDNSEMAIPCAGTAVLMFTPAPGGAAAWQKIADFKGPGILQGIHNTDESILNFARACFACALDEKIDLWFSTKDTVSKAARSRRSAKRMTSAVPSISPRLRRAPVQAKIRAMEFVEVSSPLRCL
;
A
#
# COMPACT_ATOMS: atom_id res chain seq x y z
N MET A 1 -2.80 -34.08 -26.43
CA MET A 1 -2.39 -34.57 -25.09
C MET A 1 -2.95 -33.62 -24.04
N ALA A 2 -3.76 -34.11 -23.13
CA ALA A 2 -4.24 -33.30 -22.01
C ALA A 2 -3.02 -32.97 -21.13
N ILE A 3 -2.63 -31.72 -21.10
CA ILE A 3 -1.59 -31.25 -20.17
C ILE A 3 -2.16 -31.44 -18.75
N GLY A 4 -1.53 -32.30 -17.96
CA GLY A 4 -1.95 -32.55 -16.57
C GLY A 4 -1.94 -31.23 -15.78
N LYS A 5 -2.89 -31.06 -14.84
CA LYS A 5 -2.97 -29.86 -14.00
C LYS A 5 -1.66 -29.64 -13.24
N ILE A 6 -1.21 -28.40 -13.19
CA ILE A 6 -0.03 -28.00 -12.41
C ILE A 6 -0.38 -27.98 -10.92
N LYS A 7 0.37 -28.70 -10.10
CA LYS A 7 0.16 -28.75 -8.66
C LYS A 7 0.77 -27.53 -7.96
N VAL A 8 -0.07 -26.74 -7.32
CA VAL A 8 0.33 -25.62 -6.46
C VAL A 8 0.58 -26.17 -5.05
N LYS A 9 1.79 -25.97 -4.53
CA LYS A 9 2.22 -26.57 -3.24
C LYS A 9 1.58 -25.89 -2.03
N THR A 10 1.50 -24.56 -2.04
CA THR A 10 1.04 -23.75 -0.92
C THR A 10 -0.41 -23.31 -1.15
N PRO A 11 -1.27 -23.34 -0.12
CA PRO A 11 -2.59 -22.75 -0.22
C PRO A 11 -2.51 -21.27 -0.59
N ILE A 12 -3.46 -20.80 -1.38
CA ILE A 12 -3.59 -19.39 -1.74
C ILE A 12 -4.74 -18.79 -0.95
N VAL A 13 -4.49 -17.69 -0.24
CA VAL A 13 -5.53 -16.94 0.47
C VAL A 13 -6.37 -16.21 -0.56
N GLU A 14 -7.64 -16.59 -0.64
CA GLU A 14 -8.62 -15.98 -1.52
C GLU A 14 -9.46 -14.99 -0.73
N MET A 15 -9.35 -13.71 -1.09
CA MET A 15 -10.15 -12.65 -0.50
C MET A 15 -11.16 -12.16 -1.53
N ASP A 16 -12.38 -12.67 -1.42
CA ASP A 16 -13.47 -12.26 -2.28
C ASP A 16 -13.89 -10.82 -1.96
N GLY A 17 -14.56 -10.18 -2.88
CA GLY A 17 -14.85 -8.76 -2.78
C GLY A 17 -16.30 -8.40 -3.03
N ASP A 18 -16.48 -7.18 -3.52
CA ASP A 18 -17.80 -6.61 -3.77
C ASP A 18 -18.10 -6.53 -5.27
N GLU A 19 -19.40 -6.44 -5.57
CA GLU A 19 -19.98 -6.11 -6.87
C GLU A 19 -19.43 -6.98 -8.02
N MET A 20 -19.11 -6.36 -9.15
CA MET A 20 -18.68 -7.05 -10.37
C MET A 20 -17.39 -7.85 -10.21
N THR A 21 -16.46 -7.41 -9.35
CA THR A 21 -15.18 -8.10 -9.18
C THR A 21 -15.33 -9.50 -8.61
N ARG A 22 -16.32 -9.73 -7.77
CA ARG A 22 -16.69 -11.03 -7.24
C ARG A 22 -17.11 -11.99 -8.36
N ILE A 23 -17.96 -11.52 -9.26
CA ILE A 23 -18.43 -12.30 -10.42
C ILE A 23 -17.27 -12.59 -11.37
N MET A 24 -16.46 -11.59 -11.69
CA MET A 24 -15.29 -11.75 -12.57
C MET A 24 -14.28 -12.74 -11.99
N TRP A 25 -14.04 -12.68 -10.68
CA TRP A 25 -13.12 -13.61 -10.02
C TRP A 25 -13.65 -15.05 -10.06
N ALA A 26 -14.93 -15.26 -9.83
CA ALA A 26 -15.55 -16.58 -9.99
C ALA A 26 -15.32 -17.14 -11.40
N LEU A 27 -15.55 -16.32 -12.43
CA LEU A 27 -15.28 -16.70 -13.82
C LEU A 27 -13.82 -17.04 -14.07
N VAL A 28 -12.88 -16.28 -13.52
CA VAL A 28 -11.44 -16.56 -13.64
C VAL A 28 -11.10 -17.89 -12.96
N LYS A 29 -11.64 -18.17 -11.79
CA LYS A 29 -11.45 -19.48 -11.15
C LYS A 29 -11.98 -20.62 -12.03
N ASP A 30 -13.21 -20.54 -12.48
CA ASP A 30 -13.89 -21.62 -13.18
C ASP A 30 -13.31 -21.86 -14.58
N LYS A 31 -12.99 -20.80 -15.32
CA LYS A 31 -12.55 -20.89 -16.72
C LYS A 31 -11.05 -21.01 -16.90
N LEU A 32 -10.25 -20.47 -15.97
CA LEU A 32 -8.80 -20.40 -16.12
C LEU A 32 -8.04 -21.20 -15.06
N LEU A 33 -8.32 -20.97 -13.78
CA LEU A 33 -7.48 -21.52 -12.72
C LEU A 33 -7.78 -23.00 -12.46
N LEU A 34 -8.99 -23.35 -12.12
CA LEU A 34 -9.36 -24.72 -11.72
C LEU A 34 -9.22 -25.76 -12.83
N PRO A 35 -9.42 -25.42 -14.12
CA PRO A 35 -9.11 -26.37 -15.20
C PRO A 35 -7.64 -26.70 -15.35
N ASN A 36 -6.74 -25.76 -15.03
CA ASN A 36 -5.31 -25.88 -15.28
C ASN A 36 -4.46 -26.14 -14.02
N LEU A 37 -4.99 -25.79 -12.84
CA LEU A 37 -4.26 -25.88 -11.58
C LEU A 37 -4.96 -26.82 -10.60
N TYR A 38 -4.15 -27.57 -9.86
CA TYR A 38 -4.57 -28.27 -8.65
C TYR A 38 -4.07 -27.45 -7.45
N MET A 39 -5.00 -26.66 -6.86
CA MET A 39 -4.67 -25.70 -5.82
C MET A 39 -5.70 -25.72 -4.69
N LYS A 40 -5.23 -25.45 -3.47
CA LYS A 40 -6.09 -25.23 -2.30
C LYS A 40 -6.32 -23.72 -2.14
N LEU A 41 -7.57 -23.31 -1.94
CA LEU A 41 -7.95 -21.95 -1.63
C LEU A 41 -8.37 -21.85 -0.17
N GLU A 42 -7.82 -20.88 0.56
CA GLU A 42 -8.28 -20.47 1.89
C GLU A 42 -9.14 -19.22 1.70
N TYR A 43 -10.45 -19.41 1.79
CA TYR A 43 -11.45 -18.41 1.41
C TYR A 43 -11.81 -17.47 2.55
N TYR A 44 -11.81 -16.17 2.26
CA TYR A 44 -12.26 -15.08 3.12
C TYR A 44 -13.21 -14.17 2.34
N ASP A 45 -14.43 -14.00 2.84
CA ASP A 45 -15.42 -13.11 2.24
C ASP A 45 -15.24 -11.68 2.76
N LEU A 46 -14.66 -10.80 1.93
CA LEU A 46 -14.51 -9.37 2.24
C LEU A 46 -15.64 -8.51 1.67
N HIS A 47 -16.81 -9.10 1.38
CA HIS A 47 -18.00 -8.34 1.03
C HIS A 47 -18.34 -7.35 2.15
N VAL A 48 -18.75 -6.13 1.79
CA VAL A 48 -18.95 -5.02 2.74
C VAL A 48 -19.92 -5.40 3.88
N LYS A 49 -20.96 -6.16 3.58
CA LYS A 49 -21.94 -6.62 4.57
C LYS A 49 -21.35 -7.66 5.53
N HIS A 50 -20.60 -8.64 5.01
CA HIS A 50 -19.95 -9.64 5.85
C HIS A 50 -18.87 -9.03 6.76
N ARG A 51 -18.13 -8.02 6.27
CA ARG A 51 -17.21 -7.25 7.11
C ARG A 51 -17.94 -6.51 8.24
N ASP A 52 -19.09 -5.92 7.93
CA ASP A 52 -19.95 -5.27 8.94
C ASP A 52 -20.45 -6.26 10.00
N ASP A 53 -20.91 -7.44 9.58
CA ASP A 53 -21.38 -8.49 10.47
C ASP A 53 -20.29 -9.02 11.42
N THR A 54 -19.04 -9.09 10.91
CA THR A 54 -17.85 -9.58 11.66
C THR A 54 -17.08 -8.47 12.36
N ASP A 55 -17.56 -7.21 12.37
CA ASP A 55 -16.82 -6.05 12.87
C ASP A 55 -15.41 -5.93 12.26
N ASP A 56 -15.32 -6.21 10.96
CA ASP A 56 -14.10 -6.20 10.12
C ASP A 56 -13.01 -7.21 10.57
N ARG A 57 -13.32 -8.15 11.45
CA ARG A 57 -12.37 -9.20 11.89
C ARG A 57 -11.91 -10.07 10.73
N VAL A 58 -12.79 -10.37 9.78
CA VAL A 58 -12.44 -11.16 8.59
C VAL A 58 -11.29 -10.55 7.78
N THR A 59 -11.16 -9.22 7.74
CA THR A 59 -10.04 -8.53 7.07
C THR A 59 -8.72 -8.80 7.79
N VAL A 60 -8.72 -8.79 9.12
CA VAL A 60 -7.55 -9.09 9.95
C VAL A 60 -7.14 -10.56 9.81
N GLU A 61 -8.11 -11.47 9.88
CA GLU A 61 -7.90 -12.91 9.72
C GLU A 61 -7.31 -13.25 8.33
N ALA A 62 -7.82 -12.61 7.28
CA ALA A 62 -7.29 -12.76 5.93
C ALA A 62 -5.83 -12.29 5.84
N ALA A 63 -5.48 -11.14 6.45
CA ALA A 63 -4.10 -10.65 6.48
C ALA A 63 -3.17 -11.60 7.25
N GLN A 64 -3.61 -12.15 8.37
CA GLN A 64 -2.86 -13.17 9.14
C GLN A 64 -2.66 -14.45 8.33
N ALA A 65 -3.66 -14.88 7.57
CA ALA A 65 -3.53 -16.03 6.68
C ALA A 65 -2.50 -15.77 5.56
N ILE A 66 -2.44 -14.55 5.00
CA ILE A 66 -1.40 -14.18 4.03
C ILE A 66 0.00 -14.27 4.66
N MET A 67 0.17 -13.78 5.90
CA MET A 67 1.45 -13.92 6.61
C MET A 67 1.85 -15.39 6.79
N LYS A 68 0.88 -16.26 7.04
CA LYS A 68 1.11 -17.71 7.21
C LYS A 68 1.46 -18.42 5.91
N TYR A 69 0.73 -18.14 4.83
CA TYR A 69 0.87 -18.86 3.55
C TYR A 69 1.75 -18.14 2.52
N GLY A 70 2.05 -16.87 2.74
CA GLY A 70 2.96 -16.09 1.89
C GLY A 70 2.35 -15.57 0.59
N VAL A 71 1.09 -15.88 0.27
CA VAL A 71 0.44 -15.46 -0.97
C VAL A 71 -1.07 -15.31 -0.79
N GLY A 72 -1.63 -14.27 -1.38
CA GLY A 72 -3.07 -14.05 -1.43
C GLY A 72 -3.50 -13.30 -2.67
N VAL A 73 -4.75 -13.50 -3.07
CA VAL A 73 -5.43 -12.79 -4.15
C VAL A 73 -6.62 -12.07 -3.57
N LYS A 74 -6.72 -10.77 -3.84
CA LYS A 74 -7.80 -9.94 -3.32
C LYS A 74 -8.59 -9.29 -4.44
N CYS A 75 -9.90 -9.48 -4.41
CA CYS A 75 -10.85 -8.73 -5.23
C CYS A 75 -11.00 -7.28 -4.73
N ALA A 76 -11.57 -6.42 -5.56
CA ALA A 76 -11.90 -5.07 -5.14
C ALA A 76 -12.99 -5.10 -4.06
N THR A 77 -12.89 -4.19 -3.09
CA THR A 77 -13.83 -4.07 -1.97
C THR A 77 -14.34 -2.64 -1.88
N ILE A 78 -15.58 -2.49 -1.46
CA ILE A 78 -16.17 -1.20 -1.15
C ILE A 78 -15.51 -0.64 0.12
N THR A 79 -15.03 0.61 0.04
CA THR A 79 -14.72 1.43 1.22
C THR A 79 -15.91 2.35 1.41
N PRO A 80 -16.78 2.13 2.42
CA PRO A 80 -18.04 2.85 2.53
C PRO A 80 -17.79 4.33 2.87
N ASN A 81 -18.46 5.21 2.15
CA ASN A 81 -18.73 6.58 2.52
C ASN A 81 -20.13 6.65 3.20
N GLN A 82 -20.58 7.84 3.56
CA GLN A 82 -21.87 8.01 4.24
C GLN A 82 -23.06 7.44 3.44
N ASP A 83 -23.07 7.64 2.11
CA ASP A 83 -24.14 7.14 1.25
C ASP A 83 -24.18 5.61 1.23
N ARG A 84 -22.99 4.99 1.16
CA ARG A 84 -22.85 3.53 1.21
C ARG A 84 -23.22 2.94 2.58
N VAL A 85 -23.01 3.68 3.67
CA VAL A 85 -23.47 3.25 5.01
C VAL A 85 -24.99 3.13 5.03
N VAL A 86 -25.69 4.10 4.44
CA VAL A 86 -27.17 4.07 4.33
C VAL A 86 -27.62 2.96 3.37
N GLU A 87 -27.03 2.89 2.17
CA GLU A 87 -27.39 1.91 1.13
C GLU A 87 -27.28 0.47 1.63
N TYR A 88 -26.20 0.13 2.32
CA TYR A 88 -25.95 -1.23 2.81
C TYR A 88 -26.43 -1.44 4.26
N THR A 89 -27.01 -0.43 4.89
CA THR A 89 -27.45 -0.47 6.31
C THR A 89 -26.29 -0.95 7.21
N LEU A 90 -25.16 -0.28 7.14
CA LEU A 90 -23.96 -0.64 7.90
C LEU A 90 -23.97 -0.02 9.29
N LYS A 91 -23.33 -0.68 10.25
CA LYS A 91 -23.16 -0.18 11.63
C LYS A 91 -22.37 1.13 11.68
N LYS A 92 -21.41 1.29 10.79
CA LYS A 92 -20.53 2.48 10.70
C LYS A 92 -19.76 2.54 9.38
N MET A 93 -19.07 3.63 9.17
CA MET A 93 -18.15 3.83 8.05
C MET A 93 -16.83 3.09 8.32
N TRP A 94 -16.72 1.86 7.80
CA TRP A 94 -15.55 1.01 7.97
C TRP A 94 -14.32 1.55 7.24
N LYS A 95 -13.12 1.33 7.82
CA LYS A 95 -11.84 1.62 7.15
C LYS A 95 -11.68 0.77 5.88
N SER A 96 -10.78 1.22 5.00
CA SER A 96 -10.45 0.46 3.79
C SER A 96 -9.75 -0.86 4.13
N PRO A 97 -10.26 -2.02 3.70
CA PRO A 97 -9.57 -3.30 3.88
C PRO A 97 -8.18 -3.32 3.24
N ASN A 98 -8.00 -2.55 2.15
CA ASN A 98 -6.69 -2.40 1.52
C ASN A 98 -5.69 -1.73 2.46
N GLY A 99 -6.13 -0.73 3.23
CA GLY A 99 -5.30 -0.06 4.24
C GLY A 99 -4.90 -1.02 5.34
N THR A 100 -5.88 -1.69 5.95
CA THR A 100 -5.67 -2.66 7.03
C THR A 100 -4.71 -3.78 6.63
N ILE A 101 -4.96 -4.44 5.49
CA ILE A 101 -4.11 -5.54 5.01
C ILE A 101 -2.69 -5.06 4.73
N ARG A 102 -2.52 -3.92 4.05
CA ARG A 102 -1.20 -3.37 3.72
C ARG A 102 -0.41 -2.96 4.94
N ALA A 103 -1.06 -2.33 5.92
CA ALA A 103 -0.41 -1.96 7.17
C ALA A 103 0.06 -3.19 7.95
N MET A 104 -0.77 -4.23 8.05
CA MET A 104 -0.41 -5.49 8.73
C MET A 104 0.73 -6.24 8.03
N LEU A 105 0.80 -6.18 6.70
CA LEU A 105 1.84 -6.84 5.91
C LEU A 105 3.11 -5.98 5.76
N ASP A 106 3.16 -4.79 6.34
CA ASP A 106 4.23 -3.78 6.11
C ASP A 106 4.50 -3.62 4.59
N GLY A 107 3.41 -3.38 3.85
CA GLY A 107 3.36 -3.65 2.42
C GLY A 107 3.96 -2.56 1.55
N THR A 108 4.76 -2.97 0.58
CA THR A 108 5.14 -2.16 -0.58
C THR A 108 4.18 -2.45 -1.73
N VAL A 109 3.62 -1.41 -2.32
CA VAL A 109 2.75 -1.55 -3.49
C VAL A 109 3.55 -1.32 -4.76
N PHE A 110 3.71 -2.35 -5.57
CA PHE A 110 4.29 -2.23 -6.90
C PHE A 110 3.19 -2.19 -7.96
N ARG A 111 3.32 -1.23 -8.89
CA ARG A 111 2.46 -1.11 -10.06
C ARG A 111 3.31 -1.27 -11.30
N LYS A 112 3.18 -2.44 -11.93
CA LYS A 112 3.82 -2.77 -13.19
C LYS A 112 2.81 -2.65 -14.32
N PRO A 113 3.10 -1.93 -15.42
CA PRO A 113 2.20 -1.88 -16.55
C PRO A 113 2.08 -3.26 -17.21
N ILE A 114 0.87 -3.61 -17.62
CA ILE A 114 0.58 -4.83 -18.37
C ILE A 114 0.41 -4.44 -19.83
N PHE A 115 1.26 -4.99 -20.70
CA PHE A 115 1.16 -4.77 -22.15
C PHE A 115 0.38 -5.90 -22.79
N VAL A 116 -0.70 -5.55 -23.49
CA VAL A 116 -1.51 -6.49 -24.26
C VAL A 116 -1.24 -6.25 -25.75
N LYS A 117 -0.92 -7.32 -26.47
CA LYS A 117 -0.43 -7.26 -27.86
C LYS A 117 -1.29 -6.39 -28.80
N ASN A 118 -2.62 -6.43 -28.64
CA ASN A 118 -3.56 -5.76 -29.54
C ASN A 118 -4.16 -4.48 -28.95
N ILE A 119 -3.67 -4.04 -27.78
CA ILE A 119 -4.14 -2.83 -27.11
C ILE A 119 -3.02 -1.81 -27.09
N ARG A 120 -3.25 -0.68 -27.77
CA ARG A 120 -2.28 0.43 -27.80
C ARG A 120 -2.18 1.08 -26.42
N PRO A 121 -0.96 1.27 -25.86
CA PRO A 121 -0.78 1.99 -24.60
C PRO A 121 -1.25 3.44 -24.73
N PHE A 122 -1.79 4.00 -23.63
CA PHE A 122 -2.23 5.39 -23.61
C PHE A 122 -1.07 6.37 -23.91
N VAL A 123 0.11 6.12 -23.29
CA VAL A 123 1.33 6.89 -23.56
C VAL A 123 2.20 6.13 -24.55
N THR A 124 2.13 6.51 -25.83
CA THR A 124 2.80 5.81 -26.92
C THR A 124 4.28 6.14 -27.08
N THR A 125 4.73 7.23 -26.44
CA THR A 125 6.13 7.68 -26.51
C THR A 125 7.07 6.91 -25.53
N TRP A 126 6.51 6.24 -24.54
CA TRP A 126 7.30 5.44 -23.62
C TRP A 126 7.76 4.14 -24.26
N LYS A 127 9.08 3.99 -24.39
CA LYS A 127 9.69 2.81 -25.02
C LYS A 127 9.97 1.68 -24.04
N ARG A 128 9.96 1.95 -22.74
CA ARG A 128 10.19 0.98 -21.67
C ARG A 128 9.13 1.14 -20.58
N PRO A 129 8.74 0.04 -19.93
CA PRO A 129 7.81 0.12 -18.81
C PRO A 129 8.43 0.90 -17.64
N ILE A 130 7.62 1.75 -17.02
CA ILE A 130 7.96 2.41 -15.76
C ILE A 130 7.20 1.69 -14.66
N LEU A 131 7.94 1.11 -13.71
CA LEU A 131 7.39 0.43 -12.56
C LEU A 131 7.43 1.38 -11.36
N ILE A 132 6.28 1.56 -10.71
CA ILE A 132 6.16 2.46 -9.56
C ILE A 132 6.02 1.63 -8.29
N GLY A 133 6.98 1.80 -7.37
CA GLY A 133 6.89 1.31 -6.01
C GLY A 133 6.36 2.41 -5.07
N ARG A 134 5.40 2.07 -4.22
CA ARG A 134 4.85 2.97 -3.22
C ARG A 134 4.96 2.36 -1.83
N HIS A 135 5.51 3.13 -0.89
CA HIS A 135 5.46 2.79 0.52
C HIS A 135 4.03 3.01 1.05
N ALA A 136 3.40 1.97 1.56
CA ALA A 136 2.04 1.98 2.04
C ALA A 136 2.02 1.64 3.54
N TYR A 137 2.30 2.63 4.36
CA TYR A 137 2.38 2.49 5.83
C TYR A 137 1.62 3.63 6.53
N GLY A 138 2.16 4.25 7.55
CA GLY A 138 1.53 5.24 8.42
C GLY A 138 1.23 6.62 7.80
N ASP A 139 0.97 6.67 6.51
CA ASP A 139 0.54 7.86 5.79
C ASP A 139 -0.99 7.82 5.53
N VAL A 140 -1.40 7.91 4.27
CA VAL A 140 -2.83 7.91 3.87
C VAL A 140 -3.58 6.61 4.28
N TYR A 141 -2.86 5.49 4.47
CA TYR A 141 -3.49 4.20 4.78
C TYR A 141 -3.71 3.96 6.27
N ASP A 142 -2.94 4.60 7.14
CA ASP A 142 -3.04 4.44 8.60
C ASP A 142 -2.77 5.76 9.32
N ASN A 143 -3.39 6.83 8.84
CA ASN A 143 -3.39 8.13 9.51
C ASN A 143 -4.43 8.16 10.64
N SER A 144 -4.25 9.10 11.55
CA SER A 144 -5.24 9.48 12.55
C SER A 144 -5.85 10.82 12.18
N GLU A 145 -7.18 10.92 12.29
CA GLU A 145 -7.91 12.16 12.01
C GLU A 145 -8.73 12.57 13.24
N MET A 146 -8.77 13.86 13.50
CA MET A 146 -9.56 14.44 14.57
C MET A 146 -10.25 15.71 14.08
N ALA A 147 -11.56 15.77 14.25
CA ALA A 147 -12.32 16.98 14.02
C ALA A 147 -12.08 17.95 15.18
N ILE A 148 -11.76 19.20 14.87
CA ILE A 148 -11.58 20.29 15.82
C ILE A 148 -12.89 21.10 15.83
N PRO A 149 -13.64 21.12 16.96
CA PRO A 149 -14.96 21.75 16.99
C PRO A 149 -14.92 23.27 17.20
N CYS A 150 -13.85 23.82 17.72
CA CYS A 150 -13.76 25.25 18.09
C CYS A 150 -12.31 25.74 18.07
N ALA A 151 -12.12 27.01 18.41
CA ALA A 151 -10.80 27.61 18.59
C ALA A 151 -10.02 26.89 19.71
N GLY A 152 -8.69 26.75 19.52
CA GLY A 152 -7.82 26.10 20.48
C GLY A 152 -6.42 25.86 19.92
N THR A 153 -5.54 25.29 20.73
CA THR A 153 -4.16 24.97 20.33
C THR A 153 -3.99 23.46 20.14
N ALA A 154 -3.48 23.05 18.97
CA ALA A 154 -3.11 21.67 18.70
C ALA A 154 -1.63 21.44 18.99
N VAL A 155 -1.33 20.32 19.67
CA VAL A 155 0.04 19.90 20.00
C VAL A 155 0.27 18.45 19.57
N LEU A 156 1.50 18.15 19.15
CA LEU A 156 2.00 16.79 18.98
C LEU A 156 2.77 16.42 20.23
N MET A 157 2.45 15.29 20.84
CA MET A 157 3.10 14.80 22.05
C MET A 157 3.67 13.40 21.80
N PHE A 158 4.88 13.17 22.28
CA PHE A 158 5.49 11.85 22.32
C PHE A 158 5.90 11.53 23.75
N THR A 159 5.40 10.40 24.25
CA THR A 159 5.75 9.88 25.58
C THR A 159 6.63 8.64 25.39
N PRO A 160 7.92 8.67 25.82
CA PRO A 160 8.78 7.49 25.77
C PRO A 160 8.24 6.36 26.65
N ALA A 161 8.43 5.10 26.22
CA ALA A 161 8.18 3.94 27.09
C ALA A 161 9.32 3.79 28.11
N PRO A 162 9.15 3.08 29.20
CA PRO A 162 8.77 3.48 30.51
C PRO A 162 9.70 4.55 31.13
N GLY A 163 9.12 5.65 31.62
CA GLY A 163 9.77 6.59 32.55
C GLY A 163 10.55 7.74 31.94
N GLY A 164 10.48 7.98 30.63
CA GLY A 164 11.10 9.13 29.98
C GLY A 164 10.21 10.39 30.04
N ALA A 165 10.84 11.58 30.01
CA ALA A 165 10.11 12.84 29.93
C ALA A 165 9.37 12.96 28.60
N ALA A 166 8.11 13.37 28.65
CA ALA A 166 7.32 13.61 27.43
C ALA A 166 7.89 14.82 26.67
N ALA A 167 8.00 14.67 25.34
CA ALA A 167 8.32 15.76 24.44
C ALA A 167 7.06 16.21 23.73
N TRP A 168 6.89 17.51 23.54
CA TRP A 168 5.75 18.06 22.83
C TRP A 168 6.17 19.17 21.87
N GLN A 169 5.38 19.34 20.82
CA GLN A 169 5.56 20.41 19.84
C GLN A 169 4.21 20.97 19.45
N LYS A 170 4.10 22.31 19.48
CA LYS A 170 2.91 22.99 18.97
C LYS A 170 2.81 22.79 17.45
N ILE A 171 1.63 22.40 16.99
CA ILE A 171 1.31 22.26 15.57
C ILE A 171 0.69 23.56 15.04
N ALA A 172 -0.41 23.99 15.66
CA ALA A 172 -1.17 25.15 15.19
C ALA A 172 -2.06 25.73 16.28
N ASP A 173 -2.43 27.00 16.13
CA ASP A 173 -3.56 27.62 16.84
C ASP A 173 -4.73 27.69 15.88
N PHE A 174 -5.81 27.02 16.24
CA PHE A 174 -7.06 27.07 15.51
C PHE A 174 -7.88 28.29 15.98
N LYS A 175 -8.35 29.08 15.04
CA LYS A 175 -9.24 30.22 15.31
C LYS A 175 -10.73 29.84 15.28
N GLY A 176 -11.06 28.62 14.87
CA GLY A 176 -12.39 28.07 14.74
C GLY A 176 -12.34 26.58 14.39
N PRO A 177 -13.46 25.99 13.96
CA PRO A 177 -13.51 24.57 13.58
C PRO A 177 -12.50 24.20 12.47
N GLY A 178 -12.03 22.95 12.49
CA GLY A 178 -11.07 22.46 11.51
C GLY A 178 -10.84 20.95 11.61
N ILE A 179 -9.79 20.48 10.97
CA ILE A 179 -9.37 19.08 10.99
C ILE A 179 -7.89 19.01 11.32
N LEU A 180 -7.52 18.07 12.18
CA LEU A 180 -6.14 17.71 12.47
C LEU A 180 -5.87 16.31 11.97
N GLN A 181 -4.75 16.11 11.26
CA GLN A 181 -4.31 14.81 10.78
C GLN A 181 -2.92 14.48 11.28
N GLY A 182 -2.74 13.26 11.78
CA GLY A 182 -1.45 12.72 12.21
C GLY A 182 -1.00 11.60 11.26
N ILE A 183 0.24 11.71 10.77
CA ILE A 183 0.90 10.66 10.00
C ILE A 183 2.17 10.23 10.73
N HIS A 184 2.54 8.96 10.58
CA HIS A 184 3.73 8.40 11.22
C HIS A 184 4.50 7.49 10.27
N ASN A 185 5.73 7.17 10.64
CA ASN A 185 6.52 6.17 9.95
C ASN A 185 7.59 5.60 10.90
N THR A 186 7.97 4.33 10.69
CA THR A 186 9.02 3.68 11.45
C THR A 186 10.26 3.49 10.59
N ASP A 187 11.43 3.50 11.21
CA ASP A 187 12.69 3.23 10.54
C ASP A 187 12.71 1.81 9.92
N GLU A 188 12.10 0.84 10.60
CA GLU A 188 12.00 -0.54 10.14
C GLU A 188 11.17 -0.66 8.86
N SER A 189 9.99 -0.03 8.83
CA SER A 189 9.13 -0.02 7.64
C SER A 189 9.81 0.65 6.45
N ILE A 190 10.57 1.73 6.68
CA ILE A 190 11.36 2.39 5.63
C ILE A 190 12.44 1.44 5.06
N LEU A 191 13.12 0.68 5.94
CA LEU A 191 14.13 -0.30 5.51
C LEU A 191 13.50 -1.46 4.72
N ASN A 192 12.36 -1.95 5.15
CA ASN A 192 11.62 -3.03 4.47
C ASN A 192 11.14 -2.58 3.09
N PHE A 193 10.64 -1.35 2.99
CA PHE A 193 10.32 -0.73 1.69
C PHE A 193 11.53 -0.65 0.78
N ALA A 194 12.67 -0.20 1.29
CA ALA A 194 13.91 -0.13 0.50
C ALA A 194 14.34 -1.52 0.01
N ARG A 195 14.34 -2.52 0.90
CA ARG A 195 14.68 -3.92 0.54
C ARG A 195 13.75 -4.47 -0.54
N ALA A 196 12.45 -4.24 -0.41
CA ALA A 196 11.45 -4.65 -1.40
C ALA A 196 11.71 -3.99 -2.76
N CYS A 197 12.01 -2.69 -2.80
CA CYS A 197 12.33 -1.97 -4.03
C CYS A 197 13.61 -2.48 -4.69
N PHE A 198 14.66 -2.74 -3.92
CA PHE A 198 15.90 -3.32 -4.46
C PHE A 198 15.69 -4.73 -5.01
N ALA A 199 14.96 -5.58 -4.28
CA ALA A 199 14.64 -6.93 -4.73
C ALA A 199 13.84 -6.89 -6.05
N CYS A 200 12.81 -6.05 -6.12
CA CYS A 200 12.01 -5.88 -7.33
C CYS A 200 12.85 -5.38 -8.51
N ALA A 201 13.72 -4.40 -8.31
CA ALA A 201 14.59 -3.87 -9.38
C ALA A 201 15.57 -4.92 -9.91
N LEU A 202 16.11 -5.78 -9.02
CA LEU A 202 16.98 -6.89 -9.39
C LEU A 202 16.25 -7.97 -10.20
N ASP A 203 15.05 -8.35 -9.77
CA ASP A 203 14.22 -9.36 -10.41
C ASP A 203 13.77 -8.91 -11.81
N GLU A 204 13.38 -7.63 -11.93
CA GLU A 204 12.95 -7.01 -13.20
C GLU A 204 14.13 -6.55 -14.07
N LYS A 205 15.37 -6.55 -13.55
CA LYS A 205 16.60 -6.08 -14.24
C LYS A 205 16.48 -4.63 -14.75
N ILE A 206 15.93 -3.74 -13.91
CA ILE A 206 15.73 -2.33 -14.20
C ILE A 206 16.49 -1.46 -13.20
N ASP A 207 16.81 -0.23 -13.62
CA ASP A 207 17.40 0.78 -12.73
C ASP A 207 16.40 1.23 -11.68
N LEU A 208 16.87 1.52 -10.48
CA LEU A 208 16.07 1.97 -9.37
C LEU A 208 16.31 3.44 -9.06
N TRP A 209 15.23 4.20 -8.97
CA TRP A 209 15.23 5.60 -8.59
C TRP A 209 14.40 5.79 -7.33
N PHE A 210 15.01 6.36 -6.28
CA PHE A 210 14.28 6.82 -5.10
C PHE A 210 14.04 8.31 -5.20
N SER A 211 12.79 8.70 -4.92
CA SER A 211 12.39 10.10 -4.81
C SER A 211 11.85 10.38 -3.42
N THR A 212 12.33 11.44 -2.80
CA THR A 212 11.83 11.94 -1.51
C THR A 212 11.58 13.43 -1.63
N LYS A 213 10.49 13.92 -1.01
CA LYS A 213 10.26 15.35 -0.91
C LYS A 213 11.13 15.92 0.23
N ASP A 214 12.03 16.87 -0.09
CA ASP A 214 12.96 17.49 0.88
C ASP A 214 12.83 19.01 0.94
N THR A 215 11.67 19.55 0.60
CA THR A 215 11.47 21.01 0.57
C THR A 215 10.93 21.58 1.87
N VAL A 216 9.80 21.06 2.38
CA VAL A 216 9.12 21.56 3.58
C VAL A 216 9.34 20.64 4.78
N SER A 217 9.18 19.34 4.62
CA SER A 217 9.36 18.34 5.68
C SER A 217 10.79 17.80 5.69
N LYS A 218 11.74 18.58 6.19
CA LYS A 218 13.18 18.24 6.15
C LYS A 218 13.63 17.19 7.17
N ALA A 219 12.96 17.09 8.30
CA ALA A 219 13.49 16.30 9.43
C ALA A 219 13.09 14.82 9.41
N ALA A 220 11.88 14.49 8.97
CA ALA A 220 11.33 13.16 9.23
C ALA A 220 11.32 12.21 8.03
N ARG A 221 11.05 12.71 6.83
CA ARG A 221 10.82 11.84 5.67
C ARG A 221 12.02 11.73 4.72
N SER A 222 12.72 12.81 4.46
CA SER A 222 13.68 12.84 3.36
C SER A 222 15.09 12.38 3.75
N ARG A 223 15.71 13.01 4.73
CA ARG A 223 17.10 12.68 5.10
C ARG A 223 17.23 11.36 5.84
N ARG A 224 16.28 11.06 6.74
CA ARG A 224 16.27 9.80 7.47
C ARG A 224 15.93 8.63 6.54
N SER A 225 14.92 8.80 5.69
CA SER A 225 14.56 7.80 4.68
C SER A 225 15.69 7.56 3.68
N ALA A 226 16.31 8.60 3.12
CA ALA A 226 17.44 8.46 2.20
C ALA A 226 18.65 7.78 2.88
N LYS A 227 19.03 8.17 4.10
CA LYS A 227 20.11 7.52 4.86
C LYS A 227 19.79 6.06 5.19
N ARG A 228 18.53 5.74 5.56
CA ARG A 228 18.12 4.36 5.83
C ARG A 228 18.03 3.52 4.56
N MET A 229 17.55 4.10 3.46
CA MET A 229 17.58 3.42 2.16
C MET A 229 18.99 3.08 1.72
N THR A 230 19.96 4.00 1.89
CA THR A 230 21.38 3.72 1.61
C THR A 230 21.97 2.66 2.54
N SER A 231 21.54 2.61 3.81
CA SER A 231 21.99 1.57 4.75
C SER A 231 21.45 0.17 4.43
N ALA A 232 20.39 0.05 3.64
CA ALA A 232 19.88 -1.23 3.17
C ALA A 232 20.73 -1.83 2.03
N VAL A 233 21.52 -1.02 1.32
CA VAL A 233 22.36 -1.46 0.20
C VAL A 233 23.36 -2.57 0.59
N PRO A 234 24.07 -2.52 1.74
CA PRO A 234 25.03 -3.57 2.10
C PRO A 234 24.40 -4.96 2.24
N SER A 235 23.18 -5.04 2.75
CA SER A 235 22.48 -6.33 2.93
C SER A 235 22.07 -6.99 1.60
N ILE A 236 22.01 -6.23 0.51
CA ILE A 236 21.65 -6.69 -0.83
C ILE A 236 22.86 -6.70 -1.75
N SER A 237 23.98 -6.10 -1.32
CA SER A 237 25.21 -5.88 -2.06
C SER A 237 25.78 -7.12 -2.79
N PRO A 238 25.76 -8.36 -2.25
CA PRO A 238 26.28 -9.52 -2.98
C PRO A 238 25.51 -9.81 -4.28
N ARG A 239 24.21 -9.51 -4.32
CA ARG A 239 23.36 -9.64 -5.53
C ARG A 239 23.55 -8.45 -6.47
N LEU A 240 23.68 -7.22 -5.94
CA LEU A 240 23.91 -6.02 -6.72
C LEU A 240 25.27 -6.01 -7.43
N ARG A 241 26.32 -6.58 -6.83
CA ARG A 241 27.65 -6.66 -7.45
C ARG A 241 27.69 -7.53 -8.71
N ARG A 242 26.72 -8.42 -8.88
CA ARG A 242 26.62 -9.35 -10.04
C ARG A 242 25.58 -8.92 -11.08
N ALA A 243 24.80 -7.89 -10.81
CA ALA A 243 23.72 -7.44 -11.68
C ALA A 243 24.12 -6.15 -12.43
N PRO A 244 23.78 -6.01 -13.72
CA PRO A 244 23.99 -4.77 -14.48
C PRO A 244 23.02 -3.64 -14.08
N VAL A 245 22.50 -3.64 -12.84
CA VAL A 245 21.52 -2.70 -12.34
C VAL A 245 22.22 -1.59 -11.56
N GLN A 246 22.01 -0.35 -11.97
CA GLN A 246 22.49 0.83 -11.26
C GLN A 246 21.40 1.39 -10.35
N ALA A 247 21.68 1.48 -9.05
CA ALA A 247 20.82 2.20 -8.13
C ALA A 247 21.26 3.67 -8.09
N LYS A 248 20.43 4.57 -8.59
CA LYS A 248 20.64 6.02 -8.51
C LYS A 248 19.70 6.60 -7.46
N ILE A 249 20.26 7.01 -6.34
CA ILE A 249 19.51 7.71 -5.30
C ILE A 249 19.68 9.20 -5.55
N ARG A 250 18.66 9.85 -6.05
CA ARG A 250 18.59 11.31 -6.14
C ARG A 250 17.49 11.84 -5.23
N ALA A 251 17.83 12.81 -4.38
CA ALA A 251 16.83 13.70 -3.82
C ALA A 251 16.30 14.54 -4.99
N MET A 252 15.08 14.25 -5.46
CA MET A 252 14.43 15.09 -6.44
C MET A 252 13.70 16.20 -5.69
N GLU A 253 14.12 17.45 -5.88
CA GLU A 253 13.29 18.59 -5.62
C GLU A 253 12.15 18.55 -6.65
N PHE A 254 10.95 18.19 -6.19
CA PHE A 254 9.75 18.39 -7.00
C PHE A 254 9.50 19.91 -7.06
N VAL A 255 9.80 20.51 -8.20
CA VAL A 255 9.22 21.79 -8.55
C VAL A 255 7.73 21.54 -8.71
N GLU A 256 6.94 22.08 -7.80
CA GLU A 256 5.50 22.08 -7.90
C GLU A 256 5.14 23.00 -9.09
N VAL A 257 4.90 22.42 -10.25
CA VAL A 257 4.33 23.16 -11.38
C VAL A 257 2.87 23.36 -11.04
N SER A 258 2.58 24.45 -10.34
CA SER A 258 1.24 24.99 -10.21
C SER A 258 0.83 25.60 -11.57
N SER A 259 0.37 24.78 -12.50
CA SER A 259 -0.38 25.32 -13.64
C SER A 259 -1.83 25.48 -13.19
N PRO A 260 -2.44 26.66 -13.35
CA PRO A 260 -3.87 26.79 -13.14
C PRO A 260 -4.58 25.96 -14.21
N LEU A 261 -5.24 24.89 -13.80
CA LEU A 261 -6.23 24.21 -14.62
C LEU A 261 -7.34 25.21 -14.90
N ARG A 262 -7.32 25.85 -16.07
CA ARG A 262 -8.51 26.48 -16.63
C ARG A 262 -9.45 25.34 -17.01
N CYS A 263 -10.54 25.22 -16.27
CA CYS A 263 -11.71 24.46 -16.72
C CYS A 263 -12.22 25.12 -18.01
N LEU A 264 -12.22 24.36 -19.09
CA LEU A 264 -13.10 24.57 -20.25
C LEU A 264 -14.24 23.57 -20.15
#